data_2ef990f4a6e941c72bee717ad0be5539
#
_entry.id   2ef990f4a6e941c72bee717ad0be5539
#
_cell.length_a   1.000
_cell.length_b   1.000
_cell.length_c   1.000
_cell.angle_alpha   90.00
_cell.angle_beta   90.00
_cell.angle_gamma   90.00
#
_symmetry.space_group_name_H-M   'P 1'
#
loop_
_entity.id
_entity.type
_entity.pdbx_description
1 polymer ?
#
loop_
_entity_poly.entity_id
_entity_poly.type
_entity_poly.pdbx_seq_one_letter_code
_entity_poly.pdbx_strand_id
1 'polypeptide(L)'
;MPEHQRSCQSINSSEISGRRKLIETNYQLITDAASLRAALEELSKHQVLGLDTETTALDPYKGRLRLLQLSAPDGVRVIDLDRFADGDMKKGDALAPLRELIAAARPVKIAHNAKFDAKWIKHTLDVEIGGLFDTLLASQIIAAGDTDERHGLEAVAARYLNENVDKAERLSDWSGELSASQLEYAAIDAALMLPLREKMIERLKGDALLRVAQLEFECVLPVAAIELSGFYLDPVRWREQLKKVEKERIRLADELQEMLAEGAVQGSLFGRSDINIDSHVQLTGALKRLGVPLPDSTRNWKLQPLAAEYPVIAKLLEYRTVQKALTSYGENILDEISPVTGRIHADFRQIGAPTGRMACTNPNIQQVPHSVEYRRCFRAPEGRKLLISDYSQIELRILADFTGDKGFIDAFNSGADLHRVTAAQVFNVPLDGVTKEQRDFAKRLNFGVVYGIGAQRFSMMTGLKLSEAEDILRKYFATYRQLDAWLRDAAQRAVRERTSRTASGRLARFKFDPDDRQAISLVQRNGKNTPIQGSSADILKRALRLLHDSLKGTSACVVNIVHDEIVVETDASEAEAIAKKVEDAMCAAGEEYVKEVPIKVESEVADEWVK
;
A
#
# COMPACT_ATOMS: atom_id res chain seq x y z
N MET A 1 48.25 15.68 -41.23
CA MET A 1 48.76 16.90 -40.55
C MET A 1 47.88 18.10 -40.93
N PRO A 2 47.50 18.97 -39.97
CA PRO A 2 48.07 19.18 -38.64
C PRO A 2 47.11 19.02 -37.48
N GLU A 3 47.70 18.84 -36.34
CA GLU A 3 47.22 18.82 -34.96
C GLU A 3 46.48 20.10 -34.56
N HIS A 4 45.39 19.93 -33.79
CA HIS A 4 44.89 20.95 -32.87
C HIS A 4 44.81 20.36 -31.45
N GLN A 5 45.87 20.64 -30.68
CA GLN A 5 45.90 20.59 -29.24
C GLN A 5 44.82 21.53 -28.68
N ARG A 6 43.89 21.01 -27.89
CA ARG A 6 43.08 21.80 -26.98
C ARG A 6 43.58 21.55 -25.55
N SER A 7 44.10 22.59 -24.98
CA SER A 7 44.58 22.74 -23.62
C SER A 7 43.51 22.37 -22.62
N CYS A 8 43.77 21.36 -21.75
CA CYS A 8 43.09 21.18 -20.50
C CYS A 8 43.50 22.32 -19.55
N GLN A 9 42.59 23.25 -19.30
CA GLN A 9 42.69 24.13 -18.14
C GLN A 9 42.35 23.33 -16.90
N SER A 10 43.33 23.16 -16.04
CA SER A 10 43.19 22.66 -14.66
C SER A 10 42.30 23.61 -13.87
N ILE A 11 41.08 23.19 -13.56
CA ILE A 11 40.22 23.88 -12.62
C ILE A 11 40.79 23.58 -11.21
N ASN A 12 41.18 24.63 -10.55
CA ASN A 12 41.74 24.65 -9.21
C ASN A 12 40.75 24.01 -8.21
N SER A 13 41.21 22.96 -7.52
CA SER A 13 40.47 22.18 -6.52
C SER A 13 40.31 22.88 -5.16
N SER A 14 40.35 24.23 -5.11
CA SER A 14 40.30 25.00 -3.85
C SER A 14 39.03 25.79 -3.61
N GLU A 15 37.93 25.58 -4.40
CA GLU A 15 36.66 26.28 -4.20
C GLU A 15 35.43 25.37 -3.91
N ILE A 16 35.63 24.10 -3.53
CA ILE A 16 34.55 23.22 -3.07
C ILE A 16 34.78 22.91 -1.58
N SER A 17 34.85 23.90 -0.74
CA SER A 17 34.77 23.73 0.71
C SER A 17 33.83 24.75 1.36
N GLY A 18 32.65 24.92 0.80
CA GLY A 18 31.51 25.45 1.53
C GLY A 18 30.88 24.35 2.35
N ARG A 19 31.57 23.83 3.36
CA ARG A 19 30.95 23.06 4.44
C ARG A 19 29.95 23.98 5.11
N ARG A 20 28.67 23.89 4.73
CA ARG A 20 27.57 24.49 5.49
C ARG A 20 27.55 23.84 6.87
N LYS A 21 27.38 24.67 7.91
CA LYS A 21 27.31 24.28 9.30
C LYS A 21 26.36 23.08 9.46
N LEU A 22 26.90 21.97 9.94
CA LEU A 22 26.10 20.94 10.63
C LEU A 22 25.32 21.66 11.75
N ILE A 23 24.07 21.28 11.95
CA ILE A 23 23.31 21.76 13.12
C ILE A 23 24.09 21.33 14.34
N GLU A 24 24.74 22.30 15.04
CA GLU A 24 25.33 22.03 16.34
C GLU A 24 24.18 21.72 17.30
N THR A 25 24.12 20.46 17.74
CA THR A 25 23.03 19.99 18.60
C THR A 25 23.55 19.81 20.02
N ASN A 26 22.99 20.57 20.96
CA ASN A 26 23.21 20.31 22.37
C ASN A 26 22.39 19.09 22.80
N TYR A 27 23.02 18.05 23.31
CA TYR A 27 22.33 16.88 23.83
C TYR A 27 22.81 16.48 25.23
N GLN A 28 21.89 15.84 25.96
CA GLN A 28 22.16 15.23 27.27
C GLN A 28 21.94 13.72 27.17
N LEU A 29 22.95 12.94 27.50
CA LEU A 29 22.85 11.49 27.61
C LEU A 29 22.22 11.13 28.96
N ILE A 30 21.13 10.37 28.94
CA ILE A 30 20.37 9.91 30.12
C ILE A 30 20.65 8.43 30.35
N THR A 31 21.22 8.11 31.52
CA THR A 31 21.66 6.75 31.86
C THR A 31 21.16 6.26 33.23
N ASP A 32 20.37 7.07 33.94
CA ASP A 32 19.81 6.72 35.25
C ASP A 32 18.39 7.29 35.46
N ALA A 33 17.69 6.73 36.42
CA ALA A 33 16.28 7.07 36.67
C ALA A 33 16.05 8.49 37.21
N ALA A 34 17.03 9.07 37.90
CA ALA A 34 16.92 10.41 38.48
C ALA A 34 17.04 11.47 37.37
N SER A 35 18.06 11.36 36.51
CA SER A 35 18.26 12.22 35.34
C SER A 35 17.11 12.06 34.33
N LEU A 36 16.61 10.84 34.16
CA LEU A 36 15.43 10.60 33.31
C LEU A 36 14.20 11.36 33.81
N ARG A 37 13.89 11.25 35.12
CA ARG A 37 12.74 11.91 35.70
C ARG A 37 12.81 13.44 35.54
N ALA A 38 13.97 14.02 35.83
CA ALA A 38 14.19 15.47 35.68
C ALA A 38 14.02 15.92 34.22
N ALA A 39 14.60 15.17 33.28
CA ALA A 39 14.47 15.45 31.85
C ALA A 39 13.02 15.38 31.37
N LEU A 40 12.24 14.37 31.78
CA LEU A 40 10.85 14.19 31.38
C LEU A 40 9.94 15.26 31.98
N GLU A 41 10.22 15.73 33.19
CA GLU A 41 9.49 16.85 33.81
C GLU A 41 9.65 18.15 32.98
N GLU A 42 10.86 18.45 32.49
CA GLU A 42 11.07 19.58 31.59
C GLU A 42 10.41 19.36 30.22
N LEU A 43 10.59 18.20 29.61
CA LEU A 43 10.00 17.88 28.31
C LEU A 43 8.47 17.94 28.31
N SER A 44 7.81 17.58 29.41
CA SER A 44 6.35 17.59 29.54
C SER A 44 5.75 19.00 29.46
N LYS A 45 6.52 20.06 29.67
CA LYS A 45 6.09 21.47 29.59
C LYS A 45 5.92 21.94 28.15
N HIS A 46 6.49 21.24 27.18
CA HIS A 46 6.41 21.62 25.76
C HIS A 46 5.10 21.17 25.12
N GLN A 47 4.72 21.79 23.99
CA GLN A 47 3.54 21.41 23.22
C GLN A 47 3.86 20.33 22.19
N VAL A 48 5.11 20.27 21.77
CA VAL A 48 5.63 19.37 20.74
C VAL A 48 7.02 18.89 21.11
N LEU A 49 7.34 17.64 20.76
CA LEU A 49 8.67 17.06 20.93
C LEU A 49 9.06 16.36 19.61
N GLY A 50 10.34 16.47 19.21
CA GLY A 50 10.89 15.55 18.24
C GLY A 50 11.12 14.19 18.90
N LEU A 51 10.95 13.12 18.14
CA LEU A 51 11.18 11.75 18.58
C LEU A 51 11.93 11.00 17.49
N ASP A 52 12.92 10.22 17.89
CA ASP A 52 13.63 9.29 17.03
C ASP A 52 14.10 8.07 17.84
N THR A 53 14.49 6.98 17.18
CA THR A 53 14.93 5.75 17.85
C THR A 53 16.09 5.11 17.11
N GLU A 54 17.07 4.58 17.88
CA GLU A 54 18.14 3.73 17.35
C GLU A 54 18.02 2.31 17.87
N THR A 55 18.21 1.34 16.98
CA THR A 55 17.91 -0.05 17.22
C THR A 55 19.03 -0.97 16.75
N THR A 56 19.18 -2.13 17.38
CA THR A 56 20.23 -3.10 17.00
C THR A 56 19.85 -3.98 15.81
N ALA A 57 18.60 -3.91 15.34
CA ALA A 57 18.09 -4.60 14.14
C ALA A 57 16.89 -3.85 13.55
N LEU A 58 16.50 -4.17 12.33
CA LEU A 58 15.28 -3.61 11.73
C LEU A 58 13.98 -4.26 12.25
N ASP A 59 14.07 -5.51 12.69
CA ASP A 59 12.97 -6.32 13.19
C ASP A 59 12.96 -6.32 14.72
N PRO A 60 11.88 -5.84 15.37
CA PRO A 60 11.77 -5.82 16.83
C PRO A 60 11.93 -7.19 17.51
N TYR A 61 11.62 -8.28 16.79
CA TYR A 61 11.75 -9.64 17.30
C TYR A 61 13.19 -10.20 17.23
N LYS A 62 14.10 -9.49 16.53
CA LYS A 62 15.51 -9.92 16.33
C LYS A 62 16.52 -9.01 16.97
N GLY A 63 16.09 -7.89 17.56
CA GLY A 63 16.97 -6.91 18.17
C GLY A 63 16.37 -6.28 19.41
N ARG A 64 16.94 -5.13 19.81
CA ARG A 64 16.44 -4.33 20.91
C ARG A 64 16.45 -2.84 20.56
N LEU A 65 15.56 -2.09 21.18
CA LEU A 65 15.54 -0.63 21.16
C LEU A 65 16.67 -0.13 22.03
N ARG A 66 17.70 0.45 21.42
CA ARG A 66 18.91 0.89 22.12
C ARG A 66 18.77 2.31 22.66
N LEU A 67 18.46 3.25 21.79
CA LEU A 67 18.30 4.66 22.16
C LEU A 67 16.88 5.15 21.83
N LEU A 68 16.37 6.03 22.68
CA LEU A 68 15.20 6.83 22.41
C LEU A 68 15.57 8.31 22.60
N GLN A 69 15.40 9.11 21.55
CA GLN A 69 15.71 10.53 21.56
C GLN A 69 14.44 11.35 21.65
N LEU A 70 14.46 12.36 22.53
CA LEU A 70 13.39 13.37 22.62
C LEU A 70 14.02 14.75 22.51
N SER A 71 13.61 15.51 21.49
CA SER A 71 14.10 16.87 21.28
C SER A 71 13.05 17.91 21.63
N ALA A 72 13.52 19.01 22.24
CA ALA A 72 12.76 20.22 22.53
C ALA A 72 13.59 21.45 22.10
N PRO A 73 13.05 22.68 22.13
CA PRO A 73 13.80 23.87 21.72
C PRO A 73 15.09 24.12 22.52
N ASP A 74 15.20 23.58 23.73
CA ASP A 74 16.35 23.70 24.62
C ASP A 74 17.41 22.60 24.45
N GLY A 75 17.19 21.62 23.55
CA GLY A 75 18.14 20.55 23.23
C GLY A 75 17.51 19.16 23.16
N VAL A 76 18.37 18.15 23.03
CA VAL A 76 17.96 16.74 22.86
C VAL A 76 18.30 15.94 24.12
N ARG A 77 17.38 15.07 24.53
CA ARG A 77 17.60 14.05 25.56
C ARG A 77 17.75 12.72 24.86
N VAL A 78 18.96 12.14 24.95
CA VAL A 78 19.29 10.83 24.39
C VAL A 78 19.23 9.82 25.52
N ILE A 79 18.22 8.95 25.52
CA ILE A 79 17.96 7.98 26.58
C ILE A 79 18.56 6.64 26.17
N ASP A 80 19.60 6.17 26.89
CA ASP A 80 20.20 4.85 26.67
C ASP A 80 19.39 3.79 27.43
N LEU A 81 18.52 3.09 26.72
CA LEU A 81 17.60 2.09 27.31
C LEU A 81 18.33 0.86 27.85
N ASP A 82 19.51 0.52 27.34
CA ASP A 82 20.32 -0.58 27.90
C ASP A 82 20.70 -0.34 29.39
N ARG A 83 20.73 0.92 29.82
CA ARG A 83 21.00 1.28 31.24
C ARG A 83 19.82 1.01 32.16
N PHE A 84 18.66 0.68 31.61
CA PHE A 84 17.44 0.35 32.34
C PHE A 84 17.02 -1.12 32.13
N ALA A 85 17.83 -1.92 31.44
CA ALA A 85 17.51 -3.29 31.05
C ALA A 85 17.43 -4.29 32.23
N ASP A 86 18.05 -3.97 33.39
CA ASP A 86 17.97 -4.80 34.60
C ASP A 86 16.58 -4.83 35.24
N GLY A 87 15.65 -3.96 34.77
CA GLY A 87 14.29 -3.89 35.21
C GLY A 87 13.28 -4.35 34.15
N ASP A 88 12.02 -4.48 34.53
CA ASP A 88 10.92 -4.70 33.59
C ASP A 88 10.65 -3.42 32.81
N MET A 89 11.12 -3.35 31.55
CA MET A 89 10.94 -2.18 30.69
C MET A 89 9.46 -1.88 30.40
N LYS A 90 8.59 -2.89 30.42
CA LYS A 90 7.15 -2.75 30.16
C LYS A 90 6.37 -2.28 31.39
N LYS A 91 6.77 -2.68 32.57
CA LYS A 91 6.02 -2.46 33.82
C LYS A 91 6.83 -1.80 34.93
N GLY A 92 8.16 -1.79 34.83
CA GLY A 92 9.04 -1.25 35.88
C GLY A 92 8.86 0.25 36.12
N ASP A 93 9.01 0.68 37.38
CA ASP A 93 8.77 2.06 37.82
C ASP A 93 9.77 3.06 37.23
N ALA A 94 10.99 2.63 36.93
CA ALA A 94 12.05 3.50 36.40
C ALA A 94 11.65 4.16 35.08
N LEU A 95 10.95 3.43 34.20
CA LEU A 95 10.49 3.90 32.89
C LEU A 95 9.00 4.32 32.87
N ALA A 96 8.27 4.24 33.99
CA ALA A 96 6.88 4.64 34.04
C ALA A 96 6.63 6.08 33.56
N PRO A 97 7.41 7.11 33.99
CA PRO A 97 7.23 8.47 33.50
C PRO A 97 7.49 8.63 31.99
N LEU A 98 8.42 7.83 31.43
CA LEU A 98 8.68 7.81 29.99
C LEU A 98 7.47 7.24 29.24
N ARG A 99 6.94 6.10 29.70
CA ARG A 99 5.74 5.50 29.10
C ARG A 99 4.54 6.46 29.15
N GLU A 100 4.35 7.16 30.26
CA GLU A 100 3.29 8.17 30.40
C GLU A 100 3.45 9.33 29.41
N LEU A 101 4.66 9.89 29.28
CA LEU A 101 4.93 10.98 28.32
C LEU A 101 4.72 10.52 26.89
N ILE A 102 5.16 9.30 26.52
CA ILE A 102 4.97 8.74 25.18
C ILE A 102 3.47 8.52 24.89
N ALA A 103 2.71 7.97 25.84
CA ALA A 103 1.28 7.70 25.70
C ALA A 103 0.41 8.95 25.66
N ALA A 104 0.86 10.04 26.26
CA ALA A 104 0.09 11.26 26.34
C ALA A 104 -0.19 11.86 24.95
N ALA A 105 -1.41 12.36 24.72
CA ALA A 105 -1.76 13.06 23.48
C ALA A 105 -0.97 14.38 23.29
N ARG A 106 -0.45 14.94 24.38
CA ARG A 106 0.44 16.10 24.40
C ARG A 106 1.56 15.87 25.40
N PRO A 107 2.77 16.31 25.09
CA PRO A 107 3.27 16.90 23.82
C PRO A 107 3.02 16.02 22.59
N VAL A 108 2.78 16.64 21.43
CA VAL A 108 2.71 15.91 20.15
C VAL A 108 4.11 15.46 19.77
N LYS A 109 4.30 14.17 19.48
CA LYS A 109 5.59 13.59 19.06
C LYS A 109 5.72 13.70 17.55
N ILE A 110 6.83 14.24 17.11
CA ILE A 110 7.15 14.44 15.70
C ILE A 110 8.26 13.45 15.35
N ALA A 111 8.01 12.55 14.43
CA ALA A 111 8.99 11.58 13.98
C ALA A 111 9.06 11.51 12.45
N HIS A 112 10.09 10.86 11.91
CA HIS A 112 10.22 10.60 10.47
C HIS A 112 10.08 9.11 10.20
N ASN A 113 9.01 8.66 9.50
CA ASN A 113 8.63 7.27 9.39
C ASN A 113 8.26 6.65 10.75
N ALA A 114 7.44 7.38 11.48
CA ALA A 114 7.01 7.10 12.85
C ALA A 114 6.45 5.67 13.08
N LYS A 115 6.05 4.98 12.02
CA LYS A 115 5.67 3.56 12.08
C LYS A 115 6.80 2.67 12.60
N PHE A 116 8.04 2.97 12.21
CA PHE A 116 9.22 2.25 12.70
C PHE A 116 9.37 2.43 14.21
N ASP A 117 9.38 3.67 14.68
CA ASP A 117 9.51 4.00 16.09
C ASP A 117 8.35 3.43 16.91
N ALA A 118 7.12 3.53 16.38
CA ALA A 118 5.92 3.01 17.04
C ALA A 118 5.98 1.49 17.27
N LYS A 119 6.51 0.72 16.30
CA LYS A 119 6.71 -0.73 16.47
C LYS A 119 7.71 -1.03 17.60
N TRP A 120 8.85 -0.37 17.58
CA TRP A 120 9.88 -0.59 18.59
C TRP A 120 9.44 -0.17 19.99
N ILE A 121 8.81 0.99 20.12
CA ILE A 121 8.27 1.51 21.37
C ILE A 121 7.19 0.56 21.91
N LYS A 122 6.25 0.13 21.06
CA LYS A 122 5.21 -0.82 21.46
C LYS A 122 5.81 -2.17 21.88
N HIS A 123 6.76 -2.69 21.13
CA HIS A 123 7.40 -3.97 21.45
C HIS A 123 8.19 -3.93 22.75
N THR A 124 8.96 -2.86 22.97
CA THR A 124 9.91 -2.74 24.10
C THR A 124 9.25 -2.21 25.38
N LEU A 125 8.43 -1.17 25.26
CA LEU A 125 7.85 -0.45 26.40
C LEU A 125 6.36 -0.78 26.63
N ASP A 126 5.74 -1.53 25.75
CA ASP A 126 4.30 -1.85 25.71
C ASP A 126 3.39 -0.61 25.76
N VAL A 127 3.81 0.48 25.12
CA VAL A 127 3.06 1.73 25.06
C VAL A 127 2.85 2.17 23.60
N GLU A 128 1.70 2.79 23.32
CA GLU A 128 1.42 3.43 22.04
C GLU A 128 1.76 4.92 22.11
N ILE A 129 2.29 5.46 20.99
CA ILE A 129 2.62 6.89 20.91
C ILE A 129 1.32 7.68 20.81
N GLY A 130 1.04 8.51 21.80
CA GLY A 130 -0.07 9.46 21.77
C GLY A 130 0.31 10.77 21.09
N GLY A 131 -0.59 11.31 20.25
CA GLY A 131 -0.36 12.59 19.55
C GLY A 131 0.87 12.53 18.63
N LEU A 132 0.67 12.16 17.37
CA LEU A 132 1.73 11.90 16.40
C LEU A 132 1.67 12.85 15.20
N PHE A 133 2.85 13.28 14.73
CA PHE A 133 3.07 13.94 13.45
C PHE A 133 4.22 13.23 12.72
N ASP A 134 3.95 12.66 11.55
CA ASP A 134 4.96 11.96 10.76
C ASP A 134 5.44 12.82 9.58
N THR A 135 6.72 13.19 9.58
CA THR A 135 7.31 14.07 8.55
C THR A 135 7.50 13.36 7.20
N LEU A 136 7.64 12.02 7.17
CA LEU A 136 7.68 11.25 5.93
C LEU A 136 6.30 11.26 5.27
N LEU A 137 5.24 10.94 6.02
CA LEU A 137 3.87 10.96 5.51
C LEU A 137 3.45 12.39 5.11
N ALA A 138 3.80 13.40 5.90
CA ALA A 138 3.56 14.80 5.54
C ALA A 138 4.23 15.17 4.21
N SER A 139 5.49 14.78 4.00
CA SER A 139 6.21 14.98 2.74
C SER A 139 5.52 14.30 1.56
N GLN A 140 5.06 13.05 1.71
CA GLN A 140 4.35 12.31 0.68
C GLN A 140 2.99 12.94 0.33
N ILE A 141 2.26 13.43 1.33
CA ILE A 141 0.97 14.11 1.14
C ILE A 141 1.17 15.43 0.38
N ILE A 142 2.19 16.22 0.74
CA ILE A 142 2.53 17.49 0.07
C ILE A 142 2.99 17.25 -1.38
N ALA A 143 3.73 16.19 -1.64
CA ALA A 143 4.13 15.78 -2.99
C ALA A 143 2.94 15.44 -3.89
N ALA A 144 1.79 15.09 -3.29
CA ALA A 144 0.52 14.89 -3.99
C ALA A 144 0.58 13.89 -5.16
N GLY A 145 1.27 12.76 -4.95
CA GLY A 145 1.42 11.69 -5.93
C GLY A 145 2.57 11.85 -6.91
N ASP A 146 3.44 12.85 -6.71
CA ASP A 146 4.70 12.97 -7.45
C ASP A 146 5.65 11.83 -7.05
N THR A 147 5.91 10.92 -7.99
CA THR A 147 6.76 9.73 -7.77
C THR A 147 8.26 10.04 -7.91
N ASP A 148 8.63 11.21 -8.40
CA ASP A 148 10.02 11.61 -8.60
C ASP A 148 10.63 12.18 -7.30
N GLU A 149 9.78 12.59 -6.37
CA GLU A 149 10.23 13.11 -5.09
C GLU A 149 10.69 12.00 -4.13
N ARG A 150 11.85 12.20 -3.52
CA ARG A 150 12.36 11.34 -2.45
C ARG A 150 11.89 11.87 -1.11
N HIS A 151 11.53 10.94 -0.20
CA HIS A 151 10.91 11.26 1.09
C HIS A 151 11.74 10.80 2.30
N GLY A 152 12.94 10.27 2.13
CA GLY A 152 13.85 9.98 3.24
C GLY A 152 14.30 11.26 3.96
N LEU A 153 14.66 11.17 5.26
CA LEU A 153 14.95 12.30 6.13
C LEU A 153 15.95 13.30 5.49
N GLU A 154 17.02 12.80 4.89
CA GLU A 154 18.00 13.63 4.18
C GLU A 154 17.35 14.46 3.06
N ALA A 155 16.55 13.83 2.19
CA ALA A 155 15.92 14.54 1.08
C ALA A 155 14.89 15.56 1.58
N VAL A 156 14.23 15.24 2.68
CA VAL A 156 13.23 16.11 3.34
C VAL A 156 13.93 17.27 4.04
N ALA A 157 15.00 17.04 4.78
CA ALA A 157 15.80 18.09 5.42
C ALA A 157 16.43 19.04 4.38
N ALA A 158 16.99 18.50 3.31
CA ALA A 158 17.51 19.30 2.20
C ALA A 158 16.44 20.17 1.55
N ARG A 159 15.24 19.63 1.33
CA ARG A 159 14.14 20.34 0.64
C ARG A 159 13.52 21.44 1.50
N TYR A 160 13.29 21.18 2.78
CA TYR A 160 12.53 22.11 3.65
C TYR A 160 13.40 23.02 4.50
N LEU A 161 14.61 22.54 4.88
CA LEU A 161 15.51 23.26 5.76
C LEU A 161 16.81 23.73 5.05
N ASN A 162 17.06 23.23 3.83
CA ASN A 162 18.34 23.43 3.10
C ASN A 162 19.55 22.89 3.90
N GLU A 163 19.34 21.80 4.66
CA GLU A 163 20.34 21.12 5.47
C GLU A 163 20.75 19.79 4.82
N ASN A 164 22.03 19.48 4.89
CA ASN A 164 22.57 18.19 4.47
C ASN A 164 22.80 17.31 5.72
N VAL A 165 22.10 16.19 5.80
CA VAL A 165 22.23 15.21 6.88
C VAL A 165 23.30 14.19 6.51
N ASP A 166 24.28 13.98 7.39
CA ASP A 166 25.27 12.91 7.25
C ASP A 166 24.61 11.56 7.58
N LYS A 167 24.93 10.53 6.81
CA LYS A 167 24.39 9.17 6.95
C LYS A 167 25.45 8.16 7.41
N ALA A 168 26.63 8.59 7.78
CA ALA A 168 27.74 7.69 8.09
C ALA A 168 27.36 6.65 9.16
N GLU A 169 26.58 7.05 10.17
CA GLU A 169 26.21 6.19 11.29
C GLU A 169 24.90 5.39 11.09
N ARG A 170 24.16 5.62 10.01
CA ARG A 170 22.88 4.94 9.77
C ARG A 170 22.96 3.40 9.77
N LEU A 171 24.09 2.86 9.34
CA LEU A 171 24.36 1.42 9.28
C LEU A 171 25.38 0.96 10.32
N SER A 172 25.71 1.81 11.29
CA SER A 172 26.64 1.46 12.36
C SER A 172 26.05 0.42 13.31
N ASP A 173 26.93 -0.27 14.04
CA ASP A 173 26.50 -1.23 15.06
C ASP A 173 26.11 -0.51 16.36
N TRP A 174 24.83 -0.55 16.68
CA TRP A 174 24.25 0.02 17.90
C TRP A 174 24.28 -0.95 19.11
N SER A 175 24.86 -2.13 18.96
CA SER A 175 24.82 -3.17 20.00
C SER A 175 25.87 -3.03 21.08
N GLY A 176 26.98 -2.35 20.76
CA GLY A 176 28.17 -2.18 21.62
C GLY A 176 28.20 -0.87 22.42
N GLU A 177 29.40 -0.45 22.79
CA GLU A 177 29.63 0.88 23.37
C GLU A 177 29.39 1.96 22.33
N LEU A 178 28.66 3.00 22.72
CA LEU A 178 28.29 4.10 21.84
C LEU A 178 29.43 5.10 21.69
N SER A 179 29.77 5.42 20.46
CA SER A 179 30.72 6.49 20.15
C SER A 179 30.09 7.87 20.30
N ALA A 180 30.91 8.91 20.45
CA ALA A 180 30.42 10.29 20.43
C ALA A 180 29.77 10.66 19.10
N SER A 181 30.26 10.12 17.97
CA SER A 181 29.67 10.29 16.63
C SER A 181 28.28 9.71 16.54
N GLN A 182 28.05 8.50 17.07
CA GLN A 182 26.71 7.88 17.10
C GLN A 182 25.74 8.70 17.96
N LEU A 183 26.14 9.17 19.13
CA LEU A 183 25.27 9.99 19.98
C LEU A 183 24.93 11.34 19.33
N GLU A 184 25.90 11.96 18.65
CA GLU A 184 25.68 13.20 17.91
C GLU A 184 24.72 12.98 16.72
N TYR A 185 24.92 11.89 15.95
CA TYR A 185 24.04 11.50 14.86
C TYR A 185 22.59 11.32 15.35
N ALA A 186 22.37 10.52 16.38
CA ALA A 186 21.06 10.28 16.98
C ALA A 186 20.39 11.58 17.50
N ALA A 187 21.20 12.48 18.06
CA ALA A 187 20.70 13.77 18.53
C ALA A 187 20.28 14.70 17.37
N ILE A 188 21.03 14.70 16.25
CA ILE A 188 20.73 15.52 15.07
C ILE A 188 19.42 15.05 14.44
N ASP A 189 19.21 13.75 14.23
CA ASP A 189 17.99 13.23 13.60
C ASP A 189 16.74 13.64 14.39
N ALA A 190 16.75 13.54 15.73
CA ALA A 190 15.66 14.02 16.55
C ALA A 190 15.50 15.56 16.53
N ALA A 191 16.59 16.34 16.48
CA ALA A 191 16.54 17.81 16.47
C ALA A 191 15.91 18.38 15.19
N LEU A 192 16.04 17.68 14.06
CA LEU A 192 15.44 18.07 12.77
C LEU A 192 13.91 18.05 12.79
N MET A 193 13.30 17.30 13.69
CA MET A 193 11.85 17.07 13.67
C MET A 193 11.04 18.34 13.88
N LEU A 194 11.45 19.18 14.82
CA LEU A 194 10.73 20.43 15.16
C LEU A 194 10.69 21.42 13.97
N PRO A 195 11.83 21.84 13.38
CA PRO A 195 11.83 22.77 12.26
C PRO A 195 11.20 22.16 10.98
N LEU A 196 11.31 20.84 10.76
CA LEU A 196 10.63 20.17 9.64
C LEU A 196 9.11 20.30 9.78
N ARG A 197 8.57 20.00 10.97
CA ARG A 197 7.13 20.13 11.23
C ARG A 197 6.63 21.55 10.96
N GLU A 198 7.32 22.58 11.42
CA GLU A 198 6.93 23.98 11.21
C GLU A 198 6.76 24.28 9.71
N LYS A 199 7.77 23.94 8.90
CA LYS A 199 7.72 24.15 7.45
C LYS A 199 6.62 23.34 6.76
N MET A 200 6.43 22.09 7.17
CA MET A 200 5.43 21.22 6.57
C MET A 200 4.00 21.61 6.94
N ILE A 201 3.74 22.06 8.16
CA ILE A 201 2.40 22.53 8.56
C ILE A 201 1.96 23.74 7.71
N GLU A 202 2.85 24.67 7.40
CA GLU A 202 2.56 25.81 6.52
C GLU A 202 2.10 25.33 5.13
N ARG A 203 2.81 24.34 4.57
CA ARG A 203 2.47 23.75 3.27
C ARG A 203 1.15 22.98 3.31
N LEU A 204 0.95 22.15 4.35
CA LEU A 204 -0.28 21.37 4.54
C LEU A 204 -1.50 22.29 4.68
N LYS A 205 -1.36 23.42 5.37
CA LYS A 205 -2.42 24.44 5.48
C LYS A 205 -2.69 25.12 4.14
N GLY A 206 -1.63 25.54 3.43
CA GLY A 206 -1.76 26.23 2.14
C GLY A 206 -2.47 25.41 1.08
N ASP A 207 -2.26 24.10 1.07
CA ASP A 207 -2.88 23.17 0.13
C ASP A 207 -4.18 22.52 0.67
N ALA A 208 -4.68 22.92 1.84
CA ALA A 208 -5.86 22.36 2.53
C ALA A 208 -5.76 20.84 2.80
N LEU A 209 -4.57 20.37 3.22
CA LEU A 209 -4.25 18.95 3.40
C LEU A 209 -4.21 18.50 4.86
N LEU A 210 -4.53 19.36 5.83
CA LEU A 210 -4.45 19.03 7.26
C LEU A 210 -5.32 17.82 7.65
N ARG A 211 -6.54 17.73 7.08
CA ARG A 211 -7.45 16.61 7.35
C ARG A 211 -6.87 15.29 6.86
N VAL A 212 -6.25 15.29 5.68
CA VAL A 212 -5.59 14.10 5.11
C VAL A 212 -4.35 13.73 5.92
N ALA A 213 -3.57 14.72 6.35
CA ALA A 213 -2.39 14.50 7.18
C ALA A 213 -2.79 13.86 8.54
N GLN A 214 -3.85 14.38 9.17
CA GLN A 214 -4.38 13.79 10.40
C GLN A 214 -4.81 12.34 10.19
N LEU A 215 -5.57 12.04 9.13
CA LEU A 215 -5.98 10.67 8.78
C LEU A 215 -4.77 9.72 8.65
N GLU A 216 -3.71 10.15 7.96
CA GLU A 216 -2.50 9.35 7.80
C GLU A 216 -1.75 9.18 9.13
N PHE A 217 -1.63 10.22 9.94
CA PHE A 217 -0.95 10.13 11.23
C PHE A 217 -1.71 9.21 12.22
N GLU A 218 -3.03 9.27 12.23
CA GLU A 218 -3.88 8.38 13.03
C GLU A 218 -3.78 6.91 12.56
N CYS A 219 -3.45 6.67 11.29
CA CYS A 219 -3.31 5.33 10.74
C CYS A 219 -1.93 4.68 11.03
N VAL A 220 -0.94 5.43 11.54
CA VAL A 220 0.41 4.89 11.86
C VAL A 220 0.34 3.75 12.87
N LEU A 221 -0.37 3.93 13.98
CA LEU A 221 -0.48 2.92 15.03
C LEU A 221 -1.20 1.65 14.58
N PRO A 222 -2.36 1.73 13.89
CA PRO A 222 -2.97 0.55 13.29
C PRO A 222 -2.04 -0.24 12.39
N VAL A 223 -1.29 0.43 11.51
CA VAL A 223 -0.37 -0.25 10.58
C VAL A 223 0.81 -0.86 11.33
N ALA A 224 1.37 -0.17 12.31
CA ALA A 224 2.41 -0.72 13.19
C ALA A 224 1.93 -1.97 13.93
N ALA A 225 0.67 -1.98 14.40
CA ALA A 225 0.07 -3.13 15.08
C ALA A 225 -0.12 -4.32 14.13
N ILE A 226 -0.55 -4.10 12.87
CA ILE A 226 -0.66 -5.15 11.85
C ILE A 226 0.72 -5.81 11.60
N GLU A 227 1.77 -5.00 11.44
CA GLU A 227 3.11 -5.51 11.22
C GLU A 227 3.67 -6.28 12.43
N LEU A 228 3.36 -5.84 13.66
CA LEU A 228 3.73 -6.57 14.89
C LEU A 228 2.92 -7.85 15.07
N SER A 229 1.64 -7.87 14.73
CA SER A 229 0.80 -9.06 14.84
C SER A 229 1.25 -10.17 13.89
N GLY A 230 1.60 -9.80 12.66
CA GLY A 230 1.93 -10.73 11.60
C GLY A 230 0.78 -11.67 11.24
N PHE A 231 0.92 -12.42 10.16
CA PHE A 231 -0.09 -13.37 9.70
C PHE A 231 0.47 -14.79 9.72
N TYR A 232 -0.25 -15.73 10.30
CA TYR A 232 0.18 -17.12 10.36
C TYR A 232 0.00 -17.80 9.00
N LEU A 233 1.10 -18.31 8.46
CA LEU A 233 1.15 -19.15 7.27
C LEU A 233 1.47 -20.59 7.70
N ASP A 234 0.62 -21.55 7.32
CA ASP A 234 0.85 -22.97 7.54
C ASP A 234 1.90 -23.49 6.54
N PRO A 235 3.13 -23.77 6.98
CA PRO A 235 4.22 -24.14 6.06
C PRO A 235 4.04 -25.54 5.45
N VAL A 236 3.28 -26.43 6.10
CA VAL A 236 3.02 -27.76 5.57
C VAL A 236 2.04 -27.67 4.41
N ARG A 237 0.91 -26.99 4.62
CA ARG A 237 -0.08 -26.75 3.55
C ARG A 237 0.51 -25.98 2.38
N TRP A 238 1.39 -25.00 2.67
CA TRP A 238 2.05 -24.23 1.62
C TRP A 238 2.92 -25.13 0.72
N ARG A 239 3.76 -25.99 1.31
CA ARG A 239 4.57 -26.94 0.52
C ARG A 239 3.71 -27.93 -0.26
N GLU A 240 2.60 -28.40 0.29
CA GLU A 240 1.66 -29.26 -0.43
C GLU A 240 1.04 -28.54 -1.63
N GLN A 241 0.67 -27.28 -1.45
CA GLN A 241 0.16 -26.43 -2.54
C GLN A 241 1.21 -26.21 -3.62
N LEU A 242 2.45 -25.90 -3.24
CA LEU A 242 3.54 -25.72 -4.20
C LEU A 242 3.79 -26.99 -5.04
N LYS A 243 3.73 -28.19 -4.46
CA LYS A 243 3.84 -29.45 -5.20
C LYS A 243 2.75 -29.60 -6.26
N LYS A 244 1.51 -29.20 -5.95
CA LYS A 244 0.39 -29.24 -6.93
C LYS A 244 0.63 -28.26 -8.07
N VAL A 245 1.02 -27.04 -7.73
CA VAL A 245 1.26 -25.97 -8.71
C VAL A 245 2.47 -26.29 -9.59
N GLU A 246 3.54 -26.86 -9.03
CA GLU A 246 4.71 -27.30 -9.80
C GLU A 246 4.35 -28.44 -10.78
N LYS A 247 3.55 -29.41 -10.35
CA LYS A 247 3.04 -30.46 -11.23
C LYS A 247 2.22 -29.87 -12.39
N GLU A 248 1.37 -28.88 -12.11
CA GLU A 248 0.57 -28.20 -13.12
C GLU A 248 1.46 -27.38 -14.08
N ARG A 249 2.48 -26.70 -13.57
CA ARG A 249 3.47 -26.00 -14.38
C ARG A 249 4.15 -26.91 -15.38
N ILE A 250 4.61 -28.10 -14.91
CA ILE A 250 5.26 -29.10 -15.77
C ILE A 250 4.28 -29.55 -16.85
N ARG A 251 3.05 -29.95 -16.49
CA ARG A 251 2.02 -30.36 -17.45
C ARG A 251 1.76 -29.28 -18.51
N LEU A 252 1.59 -28.03 -18.10
CA LEU A 252 1.36 -26.92 -19.02
C LEU A 252 2.57 -26.62 -19.91
N ALA A 253 3.79 -26.79 -19.38
CA ALA A 253 5.03 -26.64 -20.14
C ALA A 253 5.13 -27.72 -21.24
N ASP A 254 4.84 -28.98 -20.90
CA ASP A 254 4.88 -30.11 -21.85
C ASP A 254 3.85 -29.93 -22.97
N GLU A 255 2.58 -29.62 -22.63
CA GLU A 255 1.53 -29.34 -23.60
C GLU A 255 1.90 -28.16 -24.51
N LEU A 256 2.47 -27.08 -23.93
CA LEU A 256 2.89 -25.92 -24.68
C LEU A 256 4.07 -26.23 -25.61
N GLN A 257 5.04 -27.07 -25.17
CA GLN A 257 6.14 -27.55 -26.01
C GLN A 257 5.62 -28.34 -27.21
N GLU A 258 4.64 -29.22 -27.00
CA GLU A 258 3.99 -29.97 -28.09
C GLU A 258 3.36 -29.03 -29.12
N MET A 259 2.58 -28.05 -28.65
CA MET A 259 1.94 -27.07 -29.54
C MET A 259 2.96 -26.19 -30.29
N LEU A 260 4.04 -25.76 -29.63
CA LEU A 260 5.09 -24.93 -30.23
C LEU A 260 5.99 -25.72 -31.21
N ALA A 261 6.05 -27.05 -31.08
CA ALA A 261 6.76 -27.94 -32.00
C ALA A 261 5.99 -28.19 -33.31
N GLU A 262 4.68 -27.97 -33.33
CA GLU A 262 3.88 -28.02 -34.58
C GLU A 262 4.43 -26.97 -35.55
N GLY A 263 4.72 -27.37 -36.79
CA GLY A 263 5.32 -26.49 -37.82
C GLY A 263 6.84 -26.29 -37.71
N ALA A 264 7.54 -26.95 -36.79
CA ALA A 264 8.98 -27.05 -36.83
C ALA A 264 9.40 -28.04 -37.95
N VAL A 265 10.18 -27.54 -38.92
CA VAL A 265 10.76 -28.43 -39.97
C VAL A 265 11.61 -29.50 -39.30
N GLN A 266 11.34 -30.77 -39.59
CA GLN A 266 12.16 -31.90 -39.19
C GLN A 266 13.63 -31.63 -39.57
N GLY A 267 14.48 -31.43 -38.59
CA GLY A 267 15.85 -31.08 -38.88
C GLY A 267 16.83 -31.19 -37.71
N SER A 268 16.52 -31.95 -36.68
CA SER A 268 17.54 -32.26 -35.68
C SER A 268 17.80 -33.79 -35.67
N LEU A 269 19.02 -34.15 -36.02
CA LEU A 269 19.53 -35.54 -35.93
C LEU A 269 19.55 -36.08 -34.48
N PHE A 270 19.25 -35.24 -33.48
CA PHE A 270 19.36 -35.50 -32.06
C PHE A 270 18.04 -35.33 -31.26
N GLY A 271 16.87 -35.38 -31.92
CA GLY A 271 15.58 -35.28 -31.24
C GLY A 271 14.99 -33.85 -31.21
N ARG A 272 13.79 -33.68 -30.64
CA ARG A 272 13.12 -32.38 -30.45
C ARG A 272 14.04 -31.45 -29.68
N SER A 273 14.36 -30.27 -30.24
CA SER A 273 14.97 -29.23 -29.44
C SER A 273 13.86 -28.47 -28.70
N ASP A 274 13.83 -28.60 -27.39
CA ASP A 274 12.89 -27.88 -26.56
C ASP A 274 13.07 -26.37 -26.74
N ILE A 275 11.96 -25.67 -26.92
CA ILE A 275 11.92 -24.21 -27.02
C ILE A 275 11.96 -23.66 -25.59
N ASN A 276 12.92 -22.80 -25.29
CA ASN A 276 12.86 -22.09 -24.01
C ASN A 276 11.68 -21.12 -24.02
N ILE A 277 10.58 -21.51 -23.34
CA ILE A 277 9.31 -20.75 -23.25
C ILE A 277 9.53 -19.38 -22.60
N ASP A 278 10.51 -19.24 -21.72
CA ASP A 278 10.84 -18.00 -21.02
C ASP A 278 11.75 -17.09 -21.87
N SER A 279 12.33 -17.61 -22.96
CA SER A 279 13.09 -16.82 -23.91
C SER A 279 12.14 -16.10 -24.88
N HIS A 280 12.05 -14.78 -24.76
CA HIS A 280 11.25 -13.94 -25.66
C HIS A 280 11.56 -14.19 -27.15
N VAL A 281 12.83 -14.37 -27.49
CA VAL A 281 13.28 -14.57 -28.88
C VAL A 281 12.81 -15.92 -29.43
N GLN A 282 13.03 -17.01 -28.68
CA GLN A 282 12.64 -18.36 -29.09
C GLN A 282 11.13 -18.51 -29.17
N LEU A 283 10.42 -18.02 -28.14
CA LEU A 283 8.95 -18.04 -28.09
C LEU A 283 8.34 -17.24 -29.25
N THR A 284 8.82 -16.02 -29.51
CA THR A 284 8.33 -15.20 -30.61
C THR A 284 8.56 -15.87 -31.95
N GLY A 285 9.74 -16.49 -32.14
CA GLY A 285 10.04 -17.26 -33.36
C GLY A 285 9.11 -18.46 -33.55
N ALA A 286 8.80 -19.20 -32.50
CA ALA A 286 7.88 -20.33 -32.53
C ALA A 286 6.42 -19.91 -32.84
N LEU A 287 5.93 -18.90 -32.16
CA LEU A 287 4.58 -18.37 -32.37
C LEU A 287 4.37 -17.82 -33.79
N LYS A 288 5.39 -17.14 -34.35
CA LYS A 288 5.35 -16.68 -35.76
C LYS A 288 5.30 -17.85 -36.75
N ARG A 289 6.00 -18.95 -36.50
CA ARG A 289 5.93 -20.15 -37.36
C ARG A 289 4.52 -20.76 -37.36
N LEU A 290 3.83 -20.68 -36.22
CA LEU A 290 2.42 -21.13 -36.10
C LEU A 290 1.42 -20.13 -36.71
N GLY A 291 1.87 -19.08 -37.35
CA GLY A 291 1.00 -18.09 -38.01
C GLY A 291 0.30 -17.14 -37.03
N VAL A 292 0.74 -17.07 -35.77
CA VAL A 292 0.15 -16.12 -34.83
C VAL A 292 0.53 -14.68 -35.20
N PRO A 293 -0.41 -13.75 -35.41
CA PRO A 293 -0.16 -12.36 -35.73
C PRO A 293 0.31 -11.62 -34.47
N LEU A 294 1.60 -11.80 -34.14
CA LEU A 294 2.16 -11.24 -32.91
C LEU A 294 2.25 -9.73 -32.97
N PRO A 295 1.80 -9.02 -31.93
CA PRO A 295 2.13 -7.62 -31.72
C PRO A 295 3.65 -7.46 -31.48
N ASP A 296 4.11 -6.22 -31.41
CA ASP A 296 5.50 -5.82 -31.11
C ASP A 296 6.00 -6.27 -29.72
N SER A 297 5.15 -6.93 -28.92
CA SER A 297 5.47 -7.41 -27.57
C SER A 297 4.60 -8.62 -27.19
N THR A 298 5.18 -9.59 -26.48
CA THR A 298 4.48 -10.77 -25.95
C THR A 298 3.92 -10.55 -24.54
N ARG A 299 3.70 -9.30 -24.10
CA ARG A 299 3.06 -9.03 -22.80
C ARG A 299 1.64 -9.59 -22.77
N ASN A 300 1.24 -10.14 -21.63
CA ASN A 300 -0.03 -10.85 -21.49
C ASN A 300 -1.24 -10.05 -22.01
N TRP A 301 -1.33 -8.74 -21.70
CA TRP A 301 -2.44 -7.90 -22.14
C TRP A 301 -2.51 -7.71 -23.67
N LYS A 302 -1.37 -7.86 -24.40
CA LYS A 302 -1.32 -7.83 -25.85
C LYS A 302 -1.66 -9.17 -26.49
N LEU A 303 -1.38 -10.26 -25.78
CA LEU A 303 -1.70 -11.62 -26.25
C LEU A 303 -3.14 -12.03 -25.92
N GLN A 304 -3.72 -11.49 -24.85
CA GLN A 304 -5.08 -11.86 -24.39
C GLN A 304 -6.15 -11.84 -25.49
N PRO A 305 -6.19 -10.84 -26.40
CA PRO A 305 -7.18 -10.83 -27.51
C PRO A 305 -7.03 -11.98 -28.49
N LEU A 306 -5.83 -12.55 -28.61
CA LEU A 306 -5.53 -13.63 -29.54
C LEU A 306 -5.84 -15.02 -28.94
N ALA A 307 -6.10 -15.11 -27.65
CA ALA A 307 -6.30 -16.38 -26.94
C ALA A 307 -7.54 -17.17 -27.44
N ALA A 308 -8.57 -16.47 -27.89
CA ALA A 308 -9.80 -17.09 -28.41
C ALA A 308 -9.58 -17.76 -29.78
N GLU A 309 -8.70 -17.22 -30.61
CA GLU A 309 -8.42 -17.68 -31.97
C GLU A 309 -7.23 -18.67 -32.01
N TYR A 310 -6.24 -18.47 -31.12
CA TYR A 310 -5.01 -19.25 -31.09
C TYR A 310 -4.87 -20.02 -29.77
N PRO A 311 -5.20 -21.34 -29.72
CA PRO A 311 -5.12 -22.14 -28.49
C PRO A 311 -3.73 -22.13 -27.81
N VAL A 312 -2.65 -22.03 -28.60
CA VAL A 312 -1.28 -21.91 -28.08
C VAL A 312 -1.10 -20.64 -27.23
N ILE A 313 -1.77 -19.55 -27.57
CA ILE A 313 -1.75 -18.30 -26.79
C ILE A 313 -2.53 -18.48 -25.48
N ALA A 314 -3.70 -19.11 -25.51
CA ALA A 314 -4.45 -19.43 -24.29
C ALA A 314 -3.57 -20.27 -23.33
N LYS A 315 -2.95 -21.32 -23.84
CA LYS A 315 -2.07 -22.20 -23.08
C LYS A 315 -0.83 -21.47 -22.53
N LEU A 316 -0.22 -20.58 -23.32
CA LEU A 316 0.89 -19.72 -22.87
C LEU A 316 0.49 -18.79 -21.72
N LEU A 317 -0.70 -18.24 -21.76
CA LEU A 317 -1.21 -17.36 -20.68
C LEU A 317 -1.49 -18.16 -19.40
N GLU A 318 -2.01 -19.38 -19.51
CA GLU A 318 -2.17 -20.32 -18.39
C GLU A 318 -0.81 -20.65 -17.75
N TYR A 319 0.17 -21.08 -18.56
CA TYR A 319 1.53 -21.38 -18.11
C TYR A 319 2.16 -20.18 -17.36
N ARG A 320 2.09 -19.00 -17.95
CA ARG A 320 2.65 -17.79 -17.35
C ARG A 320 1.99 -17.42 -16.02
N THR A 321 0.70 -17.70 -15.87
CA THR A 321 -0.01 -17.47 -14.61
C THR A 321 0.53 -18.35 -13.50
N VAL A 322 0.70 -19.65 -13.80
CA VAL A 322 1.25 -20.64 -12.87
C VAL A 322 2.73 -20.36 -12.56
N GLN A 323 3.52 -20.08 -13.60
CA GLN A 323 4.94 -19.73 -13.46
C GLN A 323 5.15 -18.48 -12.60
N LYS A 324 4.33 -17.44 -12.80
CA LYS A 324 4.37 -16.24 -11.97
C LYS A 324 4.03 -16.53 -10.51
N ALA A 325 3.04 -17.39 -10.26
CA ALA A 325 2.68 -17.78 -8.90
C ALA A 325 3.86 -18.47 -8.18
N LEU A 326 4.54 -19.40 -8.84
CA LEU A 326 5.73 -20.07 -8.29
C LEU A 326 6.92 -19.13 -8.07
N THR A 327 7.15 -18.20 -9.02
CA THR A 327 8.29 -17.27 -8.91
C THR A 327 8.09 -16.25 -7.80
N SER A 328 6.84 -15.77 -7.62
CA SER A 328 6.53 -14.73 -6.64
C SER A 328 6.20 -15.30 -5.25
N TYR A 329 5.65 -16.53 -5.19
CA TYR A 329 5.12 -17.17 -3.99
C TYR A 329 5.55 -18.64 -3.94
N GLY A 330 6.83 -18.92 -4.23
CA GLY A 330 7.44 -20.22 -4.11
C GLY A 330 7.86 -20.57 -2.68
N GLU A 331 8.89 -21.38 -2.54
CA GLU A 331 9.48 -21.74 -1.24
C GLU A 331 10.05 -20.54 -0.49
N ASN A 332 10.48 -19.50 -1.19
CA ASN A 332 11.04 -18.28 -0.63
C ASN A 332 10.14 -17.55 0.37
N ILE A 333 8.82 -17.70 0.27
CA ILE A 333 7.90 -17.08 1.26
C ILE A 333 8.03 -17.75 2.64
N LEU A 334 8.45 -19.00 2.70
CA LEU A 334 8.65 -19.72 3.96
C LEU A 334 9.87 -19.20 4.74
N ASP A 335 10.85 -18.61 4.05
CA ASP A 335 12.01 -17.95 4.67
C ASP A 335 11.62 -16.65 5.40
N GLU A 336 10.46 -16.09 5.06
CA GLU A 336 9.89 -14.88 5.69
C GLU A 336 9.13 -15.20 6.99
N ILE A 337 8.93 -16.48 7.32
CA ILE A 337 8.32 -16.86 8.59
C ILE A 337 9.31 -16.60 9.73
N SER A 338 8.95 -15.70 10.65
CA SER A 338 9.77 -15.39 11.80
C SER A 338 9.95 -16.63 12.68
N PRO A 339 11.20 -17.02 13.01
CA PRO A 339 11.43 -18.15 13.90
C PRO A 339 10.99 -17.89 15.36
N VAL A 340 10.76 -16.62 15.72
CA VAL A 340 10.33 -16.21 17.05
C VAL A 340 8.82 -16.30 17.21
N THR A 341 8.07 -15.82 16.21
CA THR A 341 6.60 -15.73 16.29
C THR A 341 5.89 -16.82 15.50
N GLY A 342 6.57 -17.50 14.56
CA GLY A 342 5.94 -18.42 13.62
C GLY A 342 5.06 -17.74 12.56
N ARG A 343 5.16 -16.41 12.41
CA ARG A 343 4.30 -15.60 11.54
C ARG A 343 5.10 -14.83 10.49
N ILE A 344 4.44 -14.40 9.45
CA ILE A 344 4.96 -13.46 8.45
C ILE A 344 4.63 -12.04 8.90
N HIS A 345 5.66 -11.20 9.05
CA HIS A 345 5.56 -9.78 9.41
C HIS A 345 5.86 -8.91 8.19
N ALA A 346 4.88 -8.77 7.31
CA ALA A 346 5.03 -7.99 6.09
C ALA A 346 5.11 -6.48 6.37
N ASP A 347 5.81 -5.74 5.50
CA ASP A 347 5.95 -4.28 5.62
C ASP A 347 4.87 -3.57 4.80
N PHE A 348 4.03 -2.75 5.43
CA PHE A 348 2.95 -2.00 4.83
C PHE A 348 3.32 -0.52 4.66
N ARG A 349 3.39 -0.07 3.42
CA ARG A 349 3.52 1.36 3.09
C ARG A 349 2.15 2.00 3.07
N GLN A 350 1.88 2.95 3.98
CA GLN A 350 0.58 3.62 4.05
C GLN A 350 0.22 4.38 2.77
N ILE A 351 1.19 5.03 2.15
CA ILE A 351 1.05 5.69 0.86
C ILE A 351 1.92 4.94 -0.15
N GLY A 352 1.42 3.82 -0.65
CA GLY A 352 2.11 2.96 -1.61
C GLY A 352 1.80 3.27 -3.07
N ALA A 353 0.75 4.05 -3.33
CA ALA A 353 0.33 4.48 -4.65
C ALA A 353 -0.06 5.96 -4.67
N PRO A 354 -0.03 6.65 -5.84
CA PRO A 354 -0.46 8.04 -5.96
C PRO A 354 -1.91 8.30 -5.51
N THR A 355 -2.77 7.29 -5.54
CA THR A 355 -4.14 7.36 -5.02
C THR A 355 -4.23 7.31 -3.50
N GLY A 356 -3.12 7.09 -2.78
CA GLY A 356 -3.13 6.88 -1.35
C GLY A 356 -3.39 5.43 -0.91
N ARG A 357 -3.58 4.49 -1.85
CA ARG A 357 -3.70 3.06 -1.51
C ARG A 357 -2.43 2.57 -0.83
N MET A 358 -2.59 1.68 0.15
CA MET A 358 -1.48 1.00 0.79
C MET A 358 -0.83 0.00 -0.17
N ALA A 359 0.44 -0.27 0.04
CA ALA A 359 1.17 -1.35 -0.62
C ALA A 359 1.90 -2.19 0.42
N CYS A 360 2.10 -3.47 0.12
CA CYS A 360 2.76 -4.42 0.99
C CYS A 360 4.01 -4.99 0.31
N THR A 361 5.07 -5.17 1.10
CA THR A 361 6.35 -5.75 0.65
C THR A 361 6.95 -6.62 1.76
N ASN A 362 7.92 -7.43 1.44
CA ASN A 362 8.73 -8.22 2.39
C ASN A 362 7.94 -9.14 3.33
N PRO A 363 7.09 -10.07 2.81
CA PRO A 363 6.68 -10.29 1.43
C PRO A 363 5.39 -9.52 1.08
N ASN A 364 5.04 -9.47 -0.22
CA ASN A 364 3.78 -8.83 -0.62
C ASN A 364 2.58 -9.78 -0.43
N ILE A 365 2.02 -9.82 0.77
CA ILE A 365 0.85 -10.67 1.08
C ILE A 365 -0.47 -10.13 0.52
N GLN A 366 -0.50 -8.90 -0.01
CA GLN A 366 -1.70 -8.35 -0.68
C GLN A 366 -1.90 -8.91 -2.10
N GLN A 367 -0.86 -9.49 -2.71
CA GLN A 367 -0.91 -10.04 -4.06
C GLN A 367 -0.80 -11.58 -4.09
N VAL A 368 -0.99 -12.25 -2.95
CA VAL A 368 -1.15 -13.72 -2.92
C VAL A 368 -2.23 -14.12 -3.92
N PRO A 369 -1.99 -15.14 -4.78
CA PRO A 369 -2.96 -15.54 -5.78
C PRO A 369 -4.37 -15.71 -5.21
N HIS A 370 -5.37 -15.18 -5.92
CA HIS A 370 -6.77 -15.24 -5.51
C HIS A 370 -7.37 -16.65 -5.52
N SER A 371 -6.60 -17.67 -6.00
CA SER A 371 -7.07 -19.04 -5.86
C SER A 371 -7.18 -19.40 -4.39
N VAL A 372 -8.31 -19.96 -4.03
CA VAL A 372 -8.66 -20.31 -2.64
C VAL A 372 -7.59 -21.19 -2.00
N GLU A 373 -6.93 -22.02 -2.79
CA GLU A 373 -5.89 -22.94 -2.34
C GLU A 373 -4.65 -22.23 -1.75
N TYR A 374 -4.23 -21.12 -2.35
CA TYR A 374 -3.11 -20.32 -1.82
C TYR A 374 -3.51 -19.55 -0.56
N ARG A 375 -4.69 -18.92 -0.57
CA ARG A 375 -5.16 -18.13 0.57
C ARG A 375 -5.44 -18.98 1.79
N ARG A 376 -5.97 -20.21 1.61
CA ARG A 376 -6.23 -21.17 2.70
C ARG A 376 -5.00 -21.65 3.46
N CYS A 377 -3.80 -21.42 2.93
CA CYS A 377 -2.57 -21.66 3.67
C CYS A 377 -2.34 -20.61 4.77
N PHE A 378 -2.93 -19.41 4.62
CA PHE A 378 -3.00 -18.42 5.69
C PHE A 378 -4.22 -18.73 6.56
N ARG A 379 -4.02 -18.95 7.84
CA ARG A 379 -5.07 -19.43 8.73
C ARG A 379 -4.93 -18.93 10.15
N ALA A 380 -5.99 -19.10 10.93
CA ALA A 380 -5.93 -18.90 12.36
C ALA A 380 -5.18 -20.05 13.04
N PRO A 381 -4.38 -19.80 14.08
CA PRO A 381 -3.89 -20.82 14.99
C PRO A 381 -5.04 -21.57 15.70
N GLU A 382 -4.72 -22.71 16.31
CA GLU A 382 -5.69 -23.50 17.07
C GLU A 382 -6.35 -22.65 18.17
N GLY A 383 -7.67 -22.76 18.31
CA GLY A 383 -8.47 -21.98 19.27
C GLY A 383 -8.83 -20.56 18.80
N ARG A 384 -8.34 -20.14 17.65
CA ARG A 384 -8.63 -18.82 17.09
C ARG A 384 -9.43 -18.90 15.78
N LYS A 385 -9.99 -17.77 15.34
CA LYS A 385 -10.72 -17.61 14.07
C LYS A 385 -10.20 -16.41 13.30
N LEU A 386 -10.40 -16.44 11.99
CA LEU A 386 -10.27 -15.28 11.12
C LEU A 386 -11.65 -14.68 10.84
N LEU A 387 -11.71 -13.37 10.85
CA LEU A 387 -12.84 -12.57 10.40
C LEU A 387 -12.38 -11.86 9.13
N ILE A 388 -12.96 -12.22 7.99
CA ILE A 388 -12.66 -11.66 6.68
C ILE A 388 -13.81 -10.69 6.35
N SER A 389 -13.56 -9.39 6.43
CA SER A 389 -14.55 -8.34 6.25
C SER A 389 -14.21 -7.45 5.06
N ASP A 390 -15.14 -7.27 4.14
CA ASP A 390 -14.94 -6.58 2.88
C ASP A 390 -16.05 -5.56 2.64
N TYR A 391 -15.71 -4.40 2.13
CA TYR A 391 -16.70 -3.41 1.72
C TYR A 391 -17.47 -3.88 0.48
N SER A 392 -18.78 -3.97 0.59
CA SER A 392 -19.62 -4.33 -0.55
C SER A 392 -19.70 -3.18 -1.56
N GLN A 393 -18.93 -3.27 -2.65
CA GLN A 393 -18.97 -2.34 -3.79
C GLN A 393 -18.64 -0.87 -3.40
N ILE A 394 -17.70 -0.63 -2.52
CA ILE A 394 -17.41 0.70 -1.99
C ILE A 394 -17.15 1.75 -3.07
N GLU A 395 -16.40 1.42 -4.12
CA GLU A 395 -16.10 2.37 -5.20
C GLU A 395 -17.36 2.79 -5.97
N LEU A 396 -18.33 1.88 -6.16
CA LEU A 396 -19.62 2.19 -6.79
C LEU A 396 -20.51 3.04 -5.87
N ARG A 397 -20.45 2.83 -4.55
CA ARG A 397 -21.14 3.68 -3.57
C ARG A 397 -20.56 5.08 -3.51
N ILE A 398 -19.23 5.21 -3.51
CA ILE A 398 -18.55 6.50 -3.63
C ILE A 398 -18.94 7.20 -4.93
N LEU A 399 -19.01 6.46 -6.03
CA LEU A 399 -19.42 7.01 -7.33
C LEU A 399 -20.86 7.49 -7.31
N ALA A 400 -21.78 6.73 -6.69
CA ALA A 400 -23.18 7.14 -6.50
C ALA A 400 -23.28 8.47 -5.74
N ASP A 401 -22.53 8.59 -4.63
CA ASP A 401 -22.49 9.80 -3.80
C ASP A 401 -21.93 11.01 -4.56
N PHE A 402 -20.80 10.85 -5.26
CA PHE A 402 -20.17 11.93 -6.03
C PHE A 402 -21.01 12.41 -7.20
N THR A 403 -21.74 11.50 -7.84
CA THR A 403 -22.50 11.83 -9.07
C THR A 403 -23.91 12.29 -8.78
N GLY A 404 -24.49 11.89 -7.66
CA GLY A 404 -25.91 12.08 -7.37
C GLY A 404 -26.82 11.34 -8.34
N ASP A 405 -26.31 10.32 -9.06
CA ASP A 405 -27.09 9.60 -10.08
C ASP A 405 -28.20 8.76 -9.42
N LYS A 406 -29.44 9.13 -9.73
CA LYS A 406 -30.63 8.53 -9.13
C LYS A 406 -30.70 7.02 -9.35
N GLY A 407 -30.29 6.52 -10.52
CA GLY A 407 -30.32 5.09 -10.81
C GLY A 407 -29.41 4.28 -9.90
N PHE A 408 -28.22 4.82 -9.57
CA PHE A 408 -27.30 4.23 -8.61
C PHE A 408 -27.82 4.35 -7.17
N ILE A 409 -28.26 5.56 -6.78
CA ILE A 409 -28.77 5.84 -5.43
C ILE A 409 -30.00 4.97 -5.11
N ASP A 410 -30.98 4.92 -6.00
CA ASP A 410 -32.20 4.13 -5.82
C ASP A 410 -31.88 2.63 -5.71
N ALA A 411 -30.97 2.12 -6.53
CA ALA A 411 -30.55 0.72 -6.47
C ALA A 411 -29.90 0.38 -5.11
N PHE A 412 -29.01 1.20 -4.61
CA PHE A 412 -28.38 0.95 -3.31
C PHE A 412 -29.33 1.14 -2.13
N ASN A 413 -30.20 2.16 -2.16
CA ASN A 413 -31.15 2.43 -1.09
C ASN A 413 -32.28 1.39 -1.01
N SER A 414 -32.69 0.81 -2.15
CA SER A 414 -33.66 -0.29 -2.18
C SER A 414 -33.04 -1.66 -1.85
N GLY A 415 -31.71 -1.75 -1.71
CA GLY A 415 -31.00 -3.01 -1.53
C GLY A 415 -30.95 -3.89 -2.78
N ALA A 416 -31.30 -3.35 -3.97
CA ALA A 416 -31.24 -4.07 -5.23
C ALA A 416 -29.78 -4.33 -5.65
N ASP A 417 -29.57 -5.42 -6.38
CA ASP A 417 -28.29 -5.71 -7.01
C ASP A 417 -28.07 -4.73 -8.20
N LEU A 418 -27.21 -3.73 -8.00
CA LEU A 418 -26.90 -2.73 -9.02
C LEU A 418 -26.48 -3.36 -10.35
N HIS A 419 -25.77 -4.49 -10.33
CA HIS A 419 -25.35 -5.16 -11.56
C HIS A 419 -26.53 -5.79 -12.29
N ARG A 420 -27.53 -6.31 -11.57
CA ARG A 420 -28.80 -6.78 -12.17
C ARG A 420 -29.60 -5.62 -12.73
N VAL A 421 -29.69 -4.51 -11.99
CA VAL A 421 -30.38 -3.30 -12.46
C VAL A 421 -29.74 -2.77 -13.74
N THR A 422 -28.42 -2.66 -13.76
CA THR A 422 -27.67 -2.25 -14.97
C THR A 422 -27.89 -3.23 -16.13
N ALA A 423 -27.86 -4.55 -15.87
CA ALA A 423 -28.10 -5.56 -16.89
C ALA A 423 -29.51 -5.45 -17.50
N ALA A 424 -30.52 -5.31 -16.65
CA ALA A 424 -31.90 -5.15 -17.10
C ALA A 424 -32.04 -3.97 -18.07
N GLN A 425 -31.42 -2.84 -17.77
CA GLN A 425 -31.45 -1.64 -18.59
C GLN A 425 -30.64 -1.77 -19.89
N VAL A 426 -29.41 -2.29 -19.82
CA VAL A 426 -28.52 -2.42 -20.97
C VAL A 426 -29.08 -3.43 -22.00
N PHE A 427 -29.60 -4.56 -21.51
CA PHE A 427 -30.14 -5.63 -22.35
C PHE A 427 -31.63 -5.48 -22.63
N ASN A 428 -32.29 -4.47 -22.04
CA ASN A 428 -33.72 -4.22 -22.15
C ASN A 428 -34.59 -5.45 -21.81
N VAL A 429 -34.29 -6.06 -20.66
CA VAL A 429 -35.01 -7.22 -20.12
C VAL A 429 -35.60 -6.89 -18.75
N PRO A 430 -36.69 -7.54 -18.31
CA PRO A 430 -37.19 -7.39 -16.95
C PRO A 430 -36.12 -7.77 -15.91
N LEU A 431 -36.15 -7.15 -14.72
CA LEU A 431 -35.17 -7.39 -13.65
C LEU A 431 -35.09 -8.87 -13.26
N ASP A 432 -36.25 -9.55 -13.20
CA ASP A 432 -36.36 -10.98 -12.89
C ASP A 432 -35.83 -11.88 -14.00
N GLY A 433 -35.84 -11.38 -15.26
CA GLY A 433 -35.34 -12.08 -16.44
C GLY A 433 -33.83 -11.96 -16.67
N VAL A 434 -33.11 -11.23 -15.83
CA VAL A 434 -31.66 -11.08 -15.98
C VAL A 434 -30.94 -12.38 -15.69
N THR A 435 -30.18 -12.90 -16.67
CA THR A 435 -29.37 -14.12 -16.51
C THR A 435 -28.08 -13.82 -15.71
N LYS A 436 -27.42 -14.89 -15.23
CA LYS A 436 -26.13 -14.77 -14.55
C LYS A 436 -25.06 -14.14 -15.45
N GLU A 437 -25.02 -14.54 -16.71
CA GLU A 437 -24.06 -14.04 -17.72
C GLU A 437 -24.28 -12.53 -17.97
N GLN A 438 -25.53 -12.10 -18.08
CA GLN A 438 -25.86 -10.67 -18.23
C GLN A 438 -25.49 -9.86 -17.00
N ARG A 439 -25.73 -10.40 -15.80
CA ARG A 439 -25.30 -9.79 -14.54
C ARG A 439 -23.78 -9.66 -14.46
N ASP A 440 -23.05 -10.72 -14.80
CA ASP A 440 -21.59 -10.74 -14.77
C ASP A 440 -20.98 -9.80 -15.83
N PHE A 441 -21.67 -9.66 -16.98
CA PHE A 441 -21.33 -8.67 -17.99
C PHE A 441 -21.52 -7.24 -17.44
N ALA A 442 -22.66 -6.95 -16.82
CA ALA A 442 -22.94 -5.64 -16.23
C ALA A 442 -21.99 -5.33 -15.07
N LYS A 443 -21.56 -6.34 -14.30
CA LYS A 443 -20.50 -6.19 -13.28
C LYS A 443 -19.22 -5.67 -13.92
N ARG A 444 -18.77 -6.29 -15.02
CA ARG A 444 -17.57 -5.84 -15.75
C ARG A 444 -17.75 -4.44 -16.35
N LEU A 445 -18.95 -4.11 -16.82
CA LEU A 445 -19.28 -2.79 -17.34
C LEU A 445 -19.23 -1.72 -16.24
N ASN A 446 -19.91 -1.92 -15.12
CA ASN A 446 -19.92 -0.98 -14.00
C ASN A 446 -18.50 -0.68 -13.49
N PHE A 447 -17.70 -1.71 -13.21
CA PHE A 447 -16.32 -1.50 -12.80
C PHE A 447 -15.44 -0.91 -13.92
N GLY A 448 -15.64 -1.35 -15.17
CA GLY A 448 -14.91 -0.79 -16.30
C GLY A 448 -15.13 0.72 -16.44
N VAL A 449 -16.35 1.19 -16.26
CA VAL A 449 -16.70 2.63 -16.32
C VAL A 449 -16.05 3.40 -15.17
N VAL A 450 -16.04 2.87 -13.94
CA VAL A 450 -15.33 3.47 -12.80
C VAL A 450 -13.86 3.71 -13.15
N TYR A 451 -13.22 2.74 -13.81
CA TYR A 451 -11.81 2.84 -14.23
C TYR A 451 -11.60 3.57 -15.57
N GLY A 452 -12.65 4.22 -16.08
CA GLY A 452 -12.59 5.03 -17.30
C GLY A 452 -12.32 4.21 -18.57
N ILE A 453 -12.92 3.01 -18.66
CA ILE A 453 -12.79 2.15 -19.85
C ILE A 453 -13.39 2.82 -21.07
N GLY A 454 -12.62 2.87 -22.18
CA GLY A 454 -13.16 3.26 -23.50
C GLY A 454 -13.70 2.05 -24.28
N ALA A 455 -14.48 2.30 -25.35
CA ALA A 455 -15.12 1.28 -26.16
C ALA A 455 -14.13 0.22 -26.70
N GLN A 456 -12.96 0.64 -27.16
CA GLN A 456 -11.93 -0.28 -27.67
C GLN A 456 -11.47 -1.28 -26.61
N ARG A 457 -11.14 -0.81 -25.40
CA ARG A 457 -10.71 -1.70 -24.31
C ARG A 457 -11.87 -2.56 -23.80
N PHE A 458 -13.09 -2.02 -23.80
CA PHE A 458 -14.28 -2.77 -23.42
C PHE A 458 -14.59 -3.89 -24.43
N SER A 459 -14.51 -3.61 -25.74
CA SER A 459 -14.58 -4.60 -26.82
C SER A 459 -13.56 -5.73 -26.62
N MET A 460 -12.28 -5.39 -26.38
CA MET A 460 -11.21 -6.37 -26.12
C MET A 460 -11.47 -7.23 -24.87
N MET A 461 -12.03 -6.65 -23.82
CA MET A 461 -12.30 -7.35 -22.55
C MET A 461 -13.51 -8.29 -22.65
N THR A 462 -14.47 -7.96 -23.49
CA THR A 462 -15.75 -8.70 -23.61
C THR A 462 -15.81 -9.62 -24.82
N GLY A 463 -14.91 -9.46 -25.80
CA GLY A 463 -14.95 -10.16 -27.08
C GLY A 463 -16.00 -9.61 -28.07
N LEU A 464 -16.67 -8.52 -27.74
CA LEU A 464 -17.64 -7.86 -28.62
C LEU A 464 -16.96 -7.11 -29.76
N LYS A 465 -17.68 -6.89 -30.85
CA LYS A 465 -17.25 -5.95 -31.88
C LYS A 465 -17.21 -4.54 -31.33
N LEU A 466 -16.34 -3.70 -31.89
CA LEU A 466 -16.17 -2.32 -31.41
C LEU A 466 -17.50 -1.54 -31.45
N SER A 467 -18.27 -1.68 -32.54
CA SER A 467 -19.58 -1.02 -32.69
C SER A 467 -20.59 -1.45 -31.62
N GLU A 468 -20.59 -2.73 -31.25
CA GLU A 468 -21.46 -3.26 -30.19
C GLU A 468 -21.07 -2.71 -28.82
N ALA A 469 -19.74 -2.63 -28.56
CA ALA A 469 -19.20 -2.03 -27.34
C ALA A 469 -19.55 -0.53 -27.24
N GLU A 470 -19.49 0.21 -28.34
CA GLU A 470 -19.88 1.63 -28.40
C GLU A 470 -21.37 1.80 -28.12
N ASP A 471 -22.25 0.94 -28.71
CA ASP A 471 -23.68 0.98 -28.49
C ASP A 471 -24.05 0.68 -27.03
N ILE A 472 -23.41 -0.29 -26.43
CA ILE A 472 -23.62 -0.62 -25.01
C ILE A 472 -23.21 0.54 -24.11
N LEU A 473 -22.03 1.12 -24.31
CA LEU A 473 -21.58 2.27 -23.52
C LEU A 473 -22.50 3.49 -23.74
N ARG A 474 -22.99 3.71 -24.94
CA ARG A 474 -23.96 4.78 -25.23
C ARG A 474 -25.26 4.57 -24.47
N LYS A 475 -25.83 3.37 -24.46
CA LYS A 475 -27.03 3.02 -23.67
C LYS A 475 -26.80 3.21 -22.19
N TYR A 476 -25.63 2.74 -21.68
CA TYR A 476 -25.24 2.88 -20.28
C TYR A 476 -25.23 4.36 -19.86
N PHE A 477 -24.54 5.22 -20.60
CA PHE A 477 -24.47 6.64 -20.29
C PHE A 477 -25.76 7.42 -20.56
N ALA A 478 -26.61 6.94 -21.46
CA ALA A 478 -27.96 7.48 -21.63
C ALA A 478 -28.87 7.17 -20.44
N THR A 479 -28.62 6.04 -19.76
CA THR A 479 -29.31 5.65 -18.53
C THR A 479 -28.78 6.44 -17.33
N TYR A 480 -27.45 6.49 -17.14
CA TYR A 480 -26.78 7.11 -16.01
C TYR A 480 -26.19 8.48 -16.41
N ARG A 481 -27.06 9.46 -16.65
CA ARG A 481 -26.69 10.77 -17.23
C ARG A 481 -25.84 11.62 -16.28
N GLN A 482 -26.14 11.59 -14.98
CA GLN A 482 -25.40 12.37 -13.97
C GLN A 482 -23.99 11.79 -13.79
N LEU A 483 -23.87 10.47 -13.85
CA LEU A 483 -22.60 9.77 -13.86
C LEU A 483 -21.74 10.14 -15.07
N ASP A 484 -22.31 10.14 -16.30
CA ASP A 484 -21.59 10.56 -17.51
C ASP A 484 -21.10 12.02 -17.41
N ALA A 485 -21.98 12.91 -16.97
CA ALA A 485 -21.65 14.34 -16.80
C ALA A 485 -20.49 14.53 -15.81
N TRP A 486 -20.56 13.84 -14.66
CA TRP A 486 -19.51 13.91 -13.64
C TRP A 486 -18.17 13.37 -14.14
N LEU A 487 -18.17 12.21 -14.82
CA LEU A 487 -16.94 11.61 -15.36
C LEU A 487 -16.29 12.49 -16.42
N ARG A 488 -17.07 13.17 -17.27
CA ARG A 488 -16.54 14.12 -18.27
C ARG A 488 -15.97 15.36 -17.61
N ASP A 489 -16.68 15.92 -16.63
CA ASP A 489 -16.21 17.08 -15.89
C ASP A 489 -14.95 16.78 -15.07
N ALA A 490 -14.88 15.65 -14.37
CA ALA A 490 -13.69 15.23 -13.64
C ALA A 490 -12.45 15.08 -14.56
N ALA A 491 -12.65 14.49 -15.75
CA ALA A 491 -11.58 14.38 -16.74
C ALA A 491 -11.10 15.75 -17.25
N GLN A 492 -12.02 16.67 -17.56
CA GLN A 492 -11.71 18.01 -18.05
C GLN A 492 -11.06 18.87 -16.96
N ARG A 493 -11.57 18.80 -15.73
CA ARG A 493 -10.96 19.50 -14.58
C ARG A 493 -9.52 19.04 -14.34
N ALA A 494 -9.26 17.73 -14.37
CA ALA A 494 -7.92 17.18 -14.17
C ALA A 494 -6.90 17.73 -15.18
N VAL A 495 -7.30 17.93 -16.43
CA VAL A 495 -6.43 18.53 -17.46
C VAL A 495 -6.28 20.03 -17.23
N ARG A 496 -7.38 20.76 -16.99
CA ARG A 496 -7.38 22.22 -16.82
C ARG A 496 -6.66 22.67 -15.56
N GLU A 497 -6.96 22.02 -14.42
CA GLU A 497 -6.46 22.40 -13.09
C GLU A 497 -5.18 21.64 -12.71
N ARG A 498 -4.82 20.64 -13.49
CA ARG A 498 -3.68 19.73 -13.23
C ARG A 498 -3.75 19.04 -11.85
N THR A 499 -4.97 18.90 -11.32
CA THR A 499 -5.19 18.31 -10.00
C THR A 499 -6.46 17.48 -9.97
N SER A 500 -6.54 16.59 -8.96
CA SER A 500 -7.76 15.89 -8.58
C SER A 500 -7.77 15.70 -7.05
N ARG A 501 -8.95 15.55 -6.44
CA ARG A 501 -9.09 15.38 -4.98
C ARG A 501 -10.04 14.25 -4.62
N THR A 502 -9.74 13.57 -3.50
CA THR A 502 -10.63 12.60 -2.87
C THR A 502 -11.67 13.28 -1.98
N ALA A 503 -12.63 12.51 -1.45
CA ALA A 503 -13.62 12.98 -0.48
C ALA A 503 -12.98 13.53 0.82
N SER A 504 -11.84 12.99 1.24
CA SER A 504 -11.08 13.50 2.39
C SER A 504 -10.33 14.80 2.09
N GLY A 505 -10.17 15.16 0.80
CA GLY A 505 -9.38 16.29 0.33
C GLY A 505 -7.95 15.93 -0.10
N ARG A 506 -7.56 14.63 -0.13
CA ARG A 506 -6.26 14.20 -0.63
C ARG A 506 -6.06 14.72 -2.05
N LEU A 507 -4.92 15.37 -2.29
CA LEU A 507 -4.58 15.98 -3.55
C LEU A 507 -3.73 15.02 -4.40
N ALA A 508 -4.06 14.93 -5.68
CA ALA A 508 -3.16 14.42 -6.71
C ALA A 508 -2.82 15.55 -7.68
N ARG A 509 -1.54 15.72 -8.00
CA ARG A 509 -1.05 16.67 -9.01
C ARG A 509 -0.60 15.94 -10.25
N PHE A 510 -0.91 16.51 -11.43
CA PHE A 510 -0.55 15.92 -12.72
C PHE A 510 0.46 16.81 -13.45
N LYS A 511 1.65 16.27 -13.65
CA LYS A 511 2.68 16.88 -14.50
C LYS A 511 2.59 16.24 -15.89
N PHE A 512 2.36 17.02 -16.91
CA PHE A 512 2.29 16.54 -18.30
C PHE A 512 2.55 17.68 -19.29
N ASP A 513 3.01 17.29 -20.49
CA ASP A 513 3.14 18.17 -21.63
C ASP A 513 1.73 18.34 -22.28
N PRO A 514 1.19 19.55 -22.41
CA PRO A 514 -0.11 19.80 -23.02
C PRO A 514 -0.17 19.42 -24.51
N ASP A 515 0.95 19.22 -25.18
CA ASP A 515 1.00 18.77 -26.57
C ASP A 515 1.05 17.24 -26.71
N ASP A 516 1.28 16.51 -25.61
CA ASP A 516 1.28 15.04 -25.58
C ASP A 516 -0.15 14.49 -25.36
N ARG A 517 -0.77 14.03 -26.44
CA ARG A 517 -2.12 13.43 -26.42
C ARG A 517 -2.21 12.17 -25.53
N GLN A 518 -1.12 11.39 -25.41
CA GLN A 518 -1.12 10.19 -24.58
C GLN A 518 -1.08 10.58 -23.11
N ALA A 519 -0.26 11.55 -22.74
CA ALA A 519 -0.21 12.11 -21.39
C ALA A 519 -1.55 12.75 -20.99
N ILE A 520 -2.19 13.51 -21.87
CA ILE A 520 -3.54 14.06 -21.63
C ILE A 520 -4.56 12.95 -21.36
N SER A 521 -4.57 11.91 -22.19
CA SER A 521 -5.48 10.78 -22.00
C SER A 521 -5.26 10.05 -20.68
N LEU A 522 -3.99 9.92 -20.25
CA LEU A 522 -3.63 9.37 -18.95
C LEU A 522 -4.14 10.26 -17.81
N VAL A 523 -3.96 11.57 -17.89
CA VAL A 523 -4.44 12.54 -16.89
C VAL A 523 -5.97 12.52 -16.80
N GLN A 524 -6.68 12.50 -17.92
CA GLN A 524 -8.14 12.38 -17.96
C GLN A 524 -8.63 11.11 -17.24
N ARG A 525 -7.96 9.98 -17.47
CA ARG A 525 -8.27 8.73 -16.78
C ARG A 525 -7.98 8.81 -15.28
N ASN A 526 -6.81 9.32 -14.89
CA ASN A 526 -6.42 9.46 -13.50
C ASN A 526 -7.33 10.47 -12.78
N GLY A 527 -7.75 11.54 -13.45
CA GLY A 527 -8.68 12.53 -12.92
C GLY A 527 -10.04 11.95 -12.54
N LYS A 528 -10.52 10.93 -13.26
CA LYS A 528 -11.73 10.17 -12.92
C LYS A 528 -11.50 9.19 -11.80
N ASN A 529 -10.36 8.48 -11.82
CA ASN A 529 -10.07 7.39 -10.90
C ASN A 529 -9.66 7.84 -9.51
N THR A 530 -8.84 8.91 -9.42
CA THR A 530 -8.29 9.39 -8.15
C THR A 530 -9.35 9.73 -7.11
N PRO A 531 -10.45 10.45 -7.42
CA PRO A 531 -11.49 10.72 -6.44
C PRO A 531 -12.09 9.46 -5.86
N ILE A 532 -12.32 8.45 -6.67
CA ILE A 532 -13.02 7.22 -6.28
C ILE A 532 -12.08 6.29 -5.51
N GLN A 533 -10.98 5.89 -6.14
CA GLN A 533 -10.02 4.95 -5.54
C GLN A 533 -9.32 5.53 -4.32
N GLY A 534 -9.00 6.83 -4.37
CA GLY A 534 -8.38 7.50 -3.24
C GLY A 534 -9.33 7.66 -2.06
N SER A 535 -10.62 7.96 -2.32
CA SER A 535 -11.62 7.99 -1.24
C SER A 535 -11.83 6.62 -0.61
N SER A 536 -11.84 5.53 -1.40
CA SER A 536 -11.87 4.17 -0.87
C SER A 536 -10.67 3.88 0.04
N ALA A 537 -9.47 4.30 -0.37
CA ALA A 537 -8.25 4.14 0.45
C ALA A 537 -8.32 4.97 1.75
N ASP A 538 -8.86 6.19 1.70
CA ASP A 538 -9.03 7.04 2.86
C ASP A 538 -10.07 6.47 3.84
N ILE A 539 -11.18 5.91 3.33
CA ILE A 539 -12.20 5.20 4.12
C ILE A 539 -11.58 3.98 4.84
N LEU A 540 -10.79 3.16 4.14
CA LEU A 540 -10.11 2.02 4.74
C LEU A 540 -9.18 2.45 5.90
N LYS A 541 -8.39 3.51 5.73
CA LYS A 541 -7.50 4.04 6.76
C LYS A 541 -8.28 4.53 7.98
N ARG A 542 -9.42 5.19 7.74
CA ARG A 542 -10.31 5.60 8.81
C ARG A 542 -10.91 4.41 9.54
N ALA A 543 -11.31 3.37 8.81
CA ALA A 543 -11.80 2.12 9.39
C ALA A 543 -10.74 1.44 10.26
N LEU A 544 -9.49 1.37 9.79
CA LEU A 544 -8.38 0.81 10.56
C LEU A 544 -8.16 1.55 11.89
N ARG A 545 -8.28 2.90 11.87
CA ARG A 545 -8.15 3.68 13.12
C ARG A 545 -9.29 3.39 14.09
N LEU A 546 -10.54 3.41 13.62
CA LEU A 546 -11.71 3.13 14.47
C LEU A 546 -11.66 1.69 15.01
N LEU A 547 -11.28 0.75 14.16
CA LEU A 547 -11.14 -0.65 14.54
C LEU A 547 -10.03 -0.85 15.58
N HIS A 548 -8.85 -0.25 15.36
CA HIS A 548 -7.74 -0.32 16.31
C HIS A 548 -8.16 0.12 17.72
N ASP A 549 -8.92 1.21 17.82
CA ASP A 549 -9.42 1.67 19.12
C ASP A 549 -10.47 0.73 19.72
N SER A 550 -11.36 0.17 18.90
CA SER A 550 -12.43 -0.73 19.35
C SER A 550 -11.94 -2.11 19.78
N LEU A 551 -10.78 -2.54 19.30
CA LEU A 551 -10.16 -3.84 19.63
C LEU A 551 -9.31 -3.79 20.92
N LYS A 552 -9.05 -2.61 21.49
CA LYS A 552 -8.27 -2.50 22.73
C LYS A 552 -8.91 -3.30 23.86
N GLY A 553 -8.10 -4.10 24.54
CA GLY A 553 -8.55 -4.97 25.64
C GLY A 553 -9.26 -6.26 25.21
N THR A 554 -9.28 -6.58 23.91
CA THR A 554 -9.76 -7.87 23.38
C THR A 554 -8.59 -8.75 22.95
N SER A 555 -8.88 -10.02 22.61
CA SER A 555 -7.89 -10.94 22.04
C SER A 555 -7.61 -10.67 20.54
N ALA A 556 -8.37 -9.78 19.91
CA ALA A 556 -8.38 -9.58 18.47
C ALA A 556 -7.24 -8.68 17.99
N CYS A 557 -6.67 -9.01 16.82
CA CYS A 557 -5.71 -8.19 16.10
C CYS A 557 -5.95 -8.23 14.60
N VAL A 558 -5.72 -7.11 13.92
CA VAL A 558 -5.70 -7.08 12.45
C VAL A 558 -4.41 -7.75 11.99
N VAL A 559 -4.51 -8.72 11.08
CA VAL A 559 -3.37 -9.50 10.57
C VAL A 559 -3.07 -9.26 9.10
N ASN A 560 -4.05 -8.77 8.33
CA ASN A 560 -3.86 -8.40 6.92
C ASN A 560 -4.90 -7.37 6.46
N ILE A 561 -4.55 -6.65 5.40
CA ILE A 561 -5.45 -5.76 4.65
C ILE A 561 -5.19 -5.96 3.16
N VAL A 562 -6.25 -6.13 2.36
CA VAL A 562 -6.14 -6.32 0.90
C VAL A 562 -7.20 -5.45 0.22
N HIS A 563 -6.79 -4.39 -0.48
CA HIS A 563 -7.69 -3.44 -1.14
C HIS A 563 -8.70 -2.79 -0.19
N ASP A 564 -9.90 -3.34 -0.09
CA ASP A 564 -11.03 -2.94 0.75
C ASP A 564 -11.42 -4.02 1.77
N GLU A 565 -10.62 -5.10 1.86
CA GLU A 565 -10.76 -6.21 2.80
C GLU A 565 -9.87 -6.00 4.04
N ILE A 566 -10.42 -6.27 5.23
CA ILE A 566 -9.69 -6.33 6.50
C ILE A 566 -9.80 -7.75 7.04
N VAL A 567 -8.65 -8.35 7.40
CA VAL A 567 -8.58 -9.67 8.04
C VAL A 567 -8.18 -9.50 9.50
N VAL A 568 -9.05 -9.94 10.40
CA VAL A 568 -8.85 -9.90 11.85
C VAL A 568 -8.75 -11.31 12.39
N GLU A 569 -7.79 -11.55 13.26
CA GLU A 569 -7.66 -12.80 14.01
C GLU A 569 -8.11 -12.57 15.46
N THR A 570 -8.91 -13.49 16.02
CA THR A 570 -9.42 -13.41 17.41
C THR A 570 -9.62 -14.79 18.00
N ASP A 571 -9.78 -14.88 19.31
CA ASP A 571 -10.17 -16.11 19.98
C ASP A 571 -11.56 -16.55 19.49
N ALA A 572 -11.75 -17.87 19.33
CA ALA A 572 -12.99 -18.42 18.78
C ALA A 572 -14.24 -18.03 19.59
N SER A 573 -14.09 -17.87 20.90
CA SER A 573 -15.19 -17.45 21.79
C SER A 573 -15.63 -15.99 21.62
N GLU A 574 -14.78 -15.14 21.06
CA GLU A 574 -15.05 -13.71 20.84
C GLU A 574 -15.46 -13.40 19.39
N ALA A 575 -15.40 -14.38 18.48
CA ALA A 575 -15.49 -14.17 17.04
C ALA A 575 -16.74 -13.38 16.61
N GLU A 576 -17.93 -13.72 17.11
CA GLU A 576 -19.17 -13.01 16.76
C GLU A 576 -19.18 -11.56 17.27
N ALA A 577 -18.72 -11.32 18.50
CA ALA A 577 -18.67 -9.99 19.09
C ALA A 577 -17.66 -9.10 18.35
N ILE A 578 -16.52 -9.67 17.95
CA ILE A 578 -15.49 -8.95 17.18
C ILE A 578 -15.97 -8.71 15.75
N ALA A 579 -16.67 -9.65 15.09
CA ALA A 579 -17.25 -9.44 13.77
C ALA A 579 -18.15 -8.20 13.76
N LYS A 580 -18.99 -8.03 14.78
CA LYS A 580 -19.83 -6.83 14.92
C LYS A 580 -19.01 -5.55 15.06
N LYS A 581 -17.96 -5.56 15.88
CA LYS A 581 -17.05 -4.40 16.02
C LYS A 581 -16.37 -4.03 14.70
N VAL A 582 -15.94 -5.03 13.90
CA VAL A 582 -15.33 -4.81 12.59
C VAL A 582 -16.34 -4.17 11.62
N GLU A 583 -17.54 -4.73 11.54
CA GLU A 583 -18.61 -4.19 10.71
C GLU A 583 -18.97 -2.75 11.10
N ASP A 584 -19.16 -2.48 12.39
CA ASP A 584 -19.51 -1.15 12.90
C ASP A 584 -18.40 -0.12 12.59
N ALA A 585 -17.14 -0.48 12.79
CA ALA A 585 -16.00 0.40 12.50
C ALA A 585 -15.88 0.69 10.99
N MET A 586 -16.04 -0.32 10.14
CA MET A 586 -16.00 -0.15 8.69
C MET A 586 -17.20 0.66 8.18
N CYS A 587 -18.41 0.39 8.65
CA CYS A 587 -19.59 1.16 8.27
C CYS A 587 -19.45 2.63 8.71
N ALA A 588 -19.09 2.89 9.97
CA ALA A 588 -18.90 4.24 10.49
C ALA A 588 -17.85 5.03 9.68
N ALA A 589 -16.73 4.39 9.32
CA ALA A 589 -15.71 5.02 8.50
C ALA A 589 -16.23 5.39 7.10
N GLY A 590 -17.00 4.53 6.47
CA GLY A 590 -17.60 4.79 5.15
C GLY A 590 -18.62 5.92 5.20
N GLU A 591 -19.47 5.92 6.23
CA GLU A 591 -20.50 6.94 6.45
C GLU A 591 -19.95 8.33 6.77
N GLU A 592 -18.69 8.47 7.19
CA GLU A 592 -18.05 9.78 7.30
C GLU A 592 -17.88 10.49 5.95
N TYR A 593 -17.81 9.74 4.84
CA TYR A 593 -17.49 10.25 3.49
C TYR A 593 -18.60 10.06 2.47
N VAL A 594 -19.42 9.01 2.59
CA VAL A 594 -20.53 8.66 1.69
C VAL A 594 -21.85 8.92 2.42
N LYS A 595 -22.72 9.75 1.85
CA LYS A 595 -23.93 10.24 2.52
C LYS A 595 -25.24 9.82 1.84
N GLU A 596 -25.22 9.67 0.51
CA GLU A 596 -26.42 9.45 -0.28
C GLU A 596 -26.86 7.97 -0.31
N VAL A 597 -25.95 7.06 0.01
CA VAL A 597 -26.20 5.61 -0.04
C VAL A 597 -25.65 4.91 1.21
N PRO A 598 -26.30 3.83 1.71
CA PRO A 598 -25.84 3.11 2.88
C PRO A 598 -24.47 2.44 2.59
N ILE A 599 -23.61 2.35 3.60
CA ILE A 599 -22.41 1.52 3.55
C ILE A 599 -22.79 0.10 3.97
N LYS A 600 -22.26 -0.89 3.26
CA LYS A 600 -22.47 -2.30 3.56
C LYS A 600 -21.14 -3.03 3.61
N VAL A 601 -20.97 -3.85 4.64
CA VAL A 601 -19.81 -4.72 4.85
C VAL A 601 -20.30 -6.17 4.83
N GLU A 602 -19.52 -7.05 4.21
CA GLU A 602 -19.76 -8.49 4.19
C GLU A 602 -18.65 -9.15 4.99
N SER A 603 -19.02 -9.82 6.08
CA SER A 603 -18.09 -10.48 7.00
C SER A 603 -18.29 -11.98 6.98
N GLU A 604 -17.19 -12.73 7.01
CA GLU A 604 -17.16 -14.19 7.13
C GLU A 604 -16.24 -14.60 8.27
N VAL A 605 -16.69 -15.55 9.11
CA VAL A 605 -15.91 -16.15 10.19
C VAL A 605 -15.42 -17.51 9.71
N ALA A 606 -14.10 -17.70 9.67
CA ALA A 606 -13.49 -18.91 9.13
C ALA A 606 -12.24 -19.32 9.92
N ASP A 607 -11.75 -20.54 9.68
CA ASP A 607 -10.46 -21.00 10.21
C ASP A 607 -9.28 -20.60 9.33
N GLU A 608 -9.55 -20.21 8.10
CA GLU A 608 -8.56 -19.93 7.07
C GLU A 608 -9.01 -18.75 6.19
N TRP A 609 -8.10 -18.14 5.49
CA TRP A 609 -8.42 -17.02 4.59
C TRP A 609 -9.11 -17.54 3.32
N VAL A 610 -10.44 -17.38 3.24
CA VAL A 610 -11.31 -18.04 2.25
C VAL A 610 -11.83 -17.15 1.12
N LYS A 611 -11.56 -15.86 1.12
CA LYS A 611 -12.12 -14.92 0.12
C LYS A 611 -11.18 -14.58 -1.02
#